data_ff5b7448c6b1031c95d5e74ea707c069
#
_entry.id   ff5b7448c6b1031c95d5e74ea707c069
#
_cell.length_a   1.000
_cell.length_b   1.000
_cell.length_c   1.000
_cell.angle_alpha   90.00
_cell.angle_beta   90.00
_cell.angle_gamma   90.00
#
_symmetry.space_group_name_H-M   'P 1'
#
loop_
_entity.id
_entity.type
_entity.pdbx_description
1 polymer ?
#
loop_
_entity_poly.entity_id
_entity_poly.type
_entity_poly.pdbx_seq_one_letter_code
_entity_poly.pdbx_strand_id
1 'polypeptide(L)'
;YKTAYCLKRYDYIRDIFADDAVIIVGNVVKHNMTLPVDNRVVRISDEGNASIRYNRYTKDEYLENLRRTFARNEFINIRFTNNDIQWLEKYESQELYAIQIGQEYNSSRYADKGFLFLLIDMTDHDAPLIRIRTWQPNEVDMSKLYNAGDFYNE
;
A
#
# COMPACT_ATOMS: atom_id res chain seq x y z
N TYR A 1 10.92 -6.70 -0.43
CA TYR A 1 9.87 -5.90 0.24
C TYR A 1 9.60 -6.40 1.66
N LYS A 2 9.03 -7.59 1.79
CA LYS A 2 8.66 -8.18 3.09
C LYS A 2 9.81 -8.18 4.10
N THR A 3 10.97 -8.71 3.69
CA THR A 3 12.15 -8.81 4.56
C THR A 3 12.62 -7.45 5.06
N ALA A 4 12.58 -6.43 4.19
CA ALA A 4 12.98 -5.08 4.57
C ALA A 4 12.09 -4.50 5.67
N TYR A 5 10.78 -4.74 5.62
CA TYR A 5 9.86 -4.32 6.69
C TYR A 5 10.06 -5.09 7.98
N CYS A 6 10.21 -6.41 7.88
CA CYS A 6 10.42 -7.25 9.07
C CYS A 6 11.73 -6.92 9.78
N LEU A 7 12.77 -6.56 9.04
CA LEU A 7 14.08 -6.18 9.58
C LEU A 7 14.22 -4.67 9.79
N LYS A 8 13.17 -3.90 9.56
CA LYS A 8 13.14 -2.45 9.72
C LYS A 8 14.25 -1.74 8.92
N ARG A 9 14.50 -2.18 7.71
CA ARG A 9 15.50 -1.60 6.82
C ARG A 9 14.97 -0.35 6.14
N TYR A 10 14.89 0.74 6.87
CA TYR A 10 14.34 2.01 6.40
C TYR A 10 15.01 2.51 5.11
N ASP A 11 16.34 2.51 5.07
CA ASP A 11 17.08 3.02 3.90
C ASP A 11 16.78 2.21 2.65
N TYR A 12 16.68 0.90 2.76
CA TYR A 12 16.32 0.04 1.65
C TYR A 12 14.90 0.34 1.16
N ILE A 13 13.96 0.49 2.07
CA ILE A 13 12.56 0.81 1.73
C ILE A 13 12.50 2.17 1.03
N ARG A 14 13.19 3.17 1.55
CA ARG A 14 13.28 4.49 0.91
C ARG A 14 13.75 4.37 -0.54
N ASP A 15 14.74 3.55 -0.80
CA ASP A 15 15.38 3.45 -2.12
C ASP A 15 14.55 2.64 -3.13
N ILE A 16 13.65 1.76 -2.67
CA ILE A 16 12.78 0.99 -3.58
C ILE A 16 11.50 1.73 -3.99
N PHE A 17 11.18 2.87 -3.37
CA PHE A 17 10.05 3.70 -3.79
C PHE A 17 10.51 4.78 -4.75
N ALA A 18 9.75 4.97 -5.83
CA ALA A 18 9.95 6.11 -6.73
C ALA A 18 9.70 7.42 -5.96
N ASP A 19 10.41 8.49 -6.32
CA ASP A 19 10.26 9.78 -5.63
C ASP A 19 8.85 10.36 -5.76
N ASP A 20 8.18 10.09 -6.87
CA ASP A 20 6.81 10.49 -7.16
C ASP A 20 5.79 9.38 -6.91
N ALA A 21 6.12 8.38 -6.11
CA ALA A 21 5.24 7.25 -5.85
C ALA A 21 3.88 7.69 -5.31
N VAL A 22 2.84 7.02 -5.77
CA VAL A 22 1.48 7.18 -5.26
C VAL A 22 1.24 6.15 -4.17
N ILE A 23 0.93 6.61 -2.97
CA ILE A 23 0.68 5.73 -1.82
C ILE A 23 -0.71 6.04 -1.29
N ILE A 24 -1.59 5.04 -1.30
CA ILE A 24 -2.97 5.18 -0.84
C ILE A 24 -3.21 4.14 0.25
N VAL A 25 -3.75 4.58 1.37
CA VAL A 25 -4.06 3.72 2.52
C VAL A 25 -5.53 3.85 2.88
N GLY A 26 -6.23 2.72 2.89
CA GLY A 26 -7.61 2.63 3.33
C GLY A 26 -7.68 2.27 4.82
N ASN A 27 -8.50 3.00 5.57
CA ASN A 27 -8.74 2.74 6.98
C ASN A 27 -10.23 2.59 7.25
N VAL A 28 -10.59 1.59 8.04
CA VAL A 28 -11.97 1.37 8.45
C VAL A 28 -12.38 2.47 9.43
N VAL A 29 -13.53 3.07 9.18
CA VAL A 29 -14.12 4.09 10.03
C VAL A 29 -15.55 3.67 10.37
N LYS A 30 -15.90 3.72 11.64
CA LYS A 30 -17.29 3.42 12.05
C LYS A 30 -18.20 4.57 11.66
N HIS A 31 -19.42 4.25 11.20
CA HIS A 31 -20.38 5.23 10.69
C HIS A 31 -20.72 6.37 11.66
N ASN A 32 -20.63 6.13 12.97
CA ASN A 32 -20.98 7.11 14.01
C ASN A 32 -19.78 7.92 14.49
N MET A 33 -18.65 7.82 13.87
CA MET A 33 -17.46 8.61 14.23
C MET A 33 -17.43 9.92 13.46
N THR A 34 -17.15 11.01 14.19
CA THR A 34 -16.84 12.29 13.57
C THR A 34 -15.34 12.33 13.30
N LEU A 35 -14.98 12.54 12.03
CA LEU A 35 -13.59 12.60 11.61
C LEU A 35 -13.17 14.04 11.33
N PRO A 36 -11.92 14.40 11.68
CA PRO A 36 -11.39 15.69 11.27
C PRO A 36 -11.27 15.77 9.75
N VAL A 37 -11.42 16.98 9.21
CA VAL A 37 -11.18 17.23 7.79
C VAL A 37 -9.69 17.03 7.51
N ASP A 38 -9.39 16.22 6.49
CA ASP A 38 -8.03 15.91 6.09
C ASP A 38 -7.91 16.04 4.57
N ASN A 39 -6.96 16.83 4.11
CA ASN A 39 -6.70 17.05 2.67
C ASN A 39 -6.18 15.80 1.96
N ARG A 40 -5.73 14.78 2.71
CA ARG A 40 -5.25 13.52 2.16
C ARG A 40 -6.38 12.58 1.74
N VAL A 41 -7.62 12.85 2.17
CA VAL A 41 -8.75 11.99 1.82
C VAL A 41 -9.04 12.11 0.33
N VAL A 42 -8.98 11.00 -0.38
CA VAL A 42 -9.27 10.93 -1.82
C VAL A 42 -10.59 10.24 -2.10
N ARG A 43 -11.06 9.38 -1.19
CA ARG A 43 -12.28 8.62 -1.37
C ARG A 43 -12.80 8.09 -0.04
N ILE A 44 -14.13 7.97 0.06
CA ILE A 44 -14.80 7.23 1.14
C ILE A 44 -15.71 6.21 0.45
N SER A 45 -15.60 4.95 0.86
CA SER A 45 -16.41 3.85 0.35
C SER A 45 -17.15 3.18 1.49
N ASP A 46 -18.46 2.95 1.33
CA ASP A 46 -19.26 2.27 2.33
C ASP A 46 -19.21 0.75 2.13
N GLU A 47 -18.90 0.02 3.20
CA GLU A 47 -18.80 -1.44 3.21
C GLU A 47 -19.63 -1.98 4.38
N GLY A 48 -20.93 -2.24 4.14
CA GLY A 48 -21.82 -2.75 5.19
C GLY A 48 -21.97 -1.78 6.36
N ASN A 49 -21.53 -2.18 7.56
CA ASN A 49 -21.61 -1.38 8.78
C ASN A 49 -20.41 -0.45 8.99
N ALA A 50 -19.48 -0.41 8.06
CA ALA A 50 -18.27 0.40 8.14
C ALA A 50 -18.09 1.20 6.86
N SER A 51 -17.36 2.30 6.97
CA SER A 51 -16.85 3.04 5.82
C SER A 51 -15.35 2.85 5.74
N ILE A 52 -14.82 2.84 4.54
CA ILE A 52 -13.37 2.85 4.30
C ILE A 52 -12.99 4.24 3.82
N ARG A 53 -12.12 4.90 4.56
CA ARG A 53 -11.57 6.20 4.17
C ARG A 53 -10.20 6.00 3.57
N TYR A 54 -10.01 6.46 2.34
CA TYR A 54 -8.75 6.36 1.61
C TYR A 54 -7.99 7.68 1.67
N ASN A 55 -6.77 7.63 2.17
CA ASN A 55 -5.87 8.77 2.23
C ASN A 55 -4.69 8.54 1.27
N ARG A 56 -4.29 9.61 0.59
CA ARG A 56 -3.11 9.60 -0.27
C ARG A 56 -1.94 10.25 0.46
N TYR A 57 -0.78 9.63 0.36
CA TYR A 57 0.46 10.10 0.96
C TYR A 57 1.53 10.26 -0.11
N THR A 58 2.40 11.25 0.05
CA THR A 58 3.64 11.33 -0.70
C THR A 58 4.63 10.31 -0.14
N LYS A 59 5.69 10.03 -0.90
CA LYS A 59 6.80 9.19 -0.43
C LYS A 59 7.34 9.69 0.91
N ASP A 60 7.61 10.98 1.04
CA ASP A 60 8.18 11.56 2.25
C ASP A 60 7.24 11.42 3.46
N GLU A 61 5.95 11.67 3.28
CA GLU A 61 4.94 11.49 4.33
C GLU A 61 4.87 10.02 4.79
N TYR A 62 4.85 9.10 3.82
CA TYR A 62 4.82 7.68 4.11
C TYR A 62 6.06 7.22 4.87
N LEU A 63 7.24 7.64 4.45
CA LEU A 63 8.51 7.27 5.10
C LEU A 63 8.61 7.83 6.51
N GLU A 64 8.11 9.03 6.76
CA GLU A 64 8.09 9.60 8.10
C GLU A 64 7.19 8.81 9.04
N ASN A 65 6.01 8.40 8.57
CA ASN A 65 5.12 7.53 9.32
C ASN A 65 5.77 6.16 9.58
N LEU A 66 6.46 5.62 8.59
CA LEU A 66 7.14 4.35 8.70
C LEU A 66 8.27 4.40 9.73
N ARG A 67 9.03 5.48 9.76
CA ARG A 67 10.10 5.69 10.76
C ARG A 67 9.52 5.63 12.17
N ARG A 68 8.40 6.30 12.40
CA ARG A 68 7.72 6.28 13.70
C ARG A 68 7.25 4.87 14.05
N THR A 69 6.68 4.16 13.08
CA THR A 69 6.24 2.77 13.29
C THR A 69 7.42 1.88 13.67
N PHE A 70 8.54 1.99 12.99
CA PHE A 70 9.73 1.21 13.29
C PHE A 70 10.29 1.51 14.68
N ALA A 71 10.23 2.78 15.10
CA ALA A 71 10.71 3.17 16.43
C ALA A 71 9.80 2.66 17.57
N ARG A 72 8.50 2.48 17.31
CA ARG A 72 7.51 2.10 18.33
C ARG A 72 7.34 0.60 18.49
N ASN A 73 7.77 -0.19 17.53
CA ASN A 73 7.53 -1.64 17.54
C ASN A 73 8.83 -2.39 17.75
N GLU A 74 8.80 -3.37 18.65
CA GLU A 74 9.94 -4.28 18.89
C GLU A 74 10.10 -5.24 17.73
N PHE A 75 8.97 -5.71 17.17
CA PHE A 75 8.97 -6.58 16.00
C PHE A 75 7.89 -6.19 15.01
N ILE A 76 8.11 -6.53 13.75
CA ILE A 76 7.14 -6.48 12.66
C ILE A 76 7.21 -7.81 11.92
N ASN A 77 6.07 -8.44 11.75
CA ASN A 77 5.96 -9.70 11.02
C ASN A 77 4.90 -9.56 9.93
N ILE A 78 5.27 -9.89 8.70
CA ILE A 78 4.39 -9.83 7.53
C ILE A 78 4.29 -11.23 6.95
N ARG A 79 3.06 -11.67 6.69
CA ARG A 79 2.77 -12.90 5.99
C ARG A 79 1.95 -12.59 4.75
N PHE A 80 2.40 -13.04 3.60
CA PHE A 80 1.64 -12.94 2.37
C PHE A 80 0.75 -14.17 2.20
N THR A 81 -0.50 -13.90 1.84
CA THR A 81 -1.46 -14.90 1.41
C THR A 81 -1.69 -14.69 -0.09
N ASN A 82 -2.51 -15.35 -0.75
CA ASN A 82 -2.85 -15.23 -2.17
C ASN A 82 -2.17 -14.08 -2.91
N ASN A 83 -1.34 -14.39 -3.90
CA ASN A 83 -0.77 -13.36 -4.76
C ASN A 83 -1.22 -13.57 -6.21
N ASP A 84 -1.51 -12.46 -6.87
CA ASP A 84 -1.81 -12.42 -8.29
C ASP A 84 -0.83 -11.42 -8.92
N ILE A 85 -0.02 -11.91 -9.85
CA ILE A 85 1.00 -11.11 -10.52
C ILE A 85 0.59 -10.96 -11.97
N GLN A 86 0.42 -9.72 -12.39
CA GLN A 86 0.10 -9.39 -13.76
C GLN A 86 1.22 -8.57 -14.38
N TRP A 87 1.81 -9.08 -15.45
CA TRP A 87 2.73 -8.29 -16.25
C TRP A 87 1.94 -7.37 -17.17
N LEU A 88 2.26 -6.09 -17.10
CA LEU A 88 1.71 -5.08 -17.98
C LEU A 88 2.68 -4.89 -19.15
N GLU A 89 2.17 -4.88 -20.36
CA GLU A 89 3.00 -4.57 -21.52
C GLU A 89 3.64 -3.21 -21.38
N LYS A 90 4.76 -3.01 -22.06
CA LYS A 90 5.53 -1.76 -22.04
C LYS A 90 4.62 -0.56 -22.28
N TYR A 91 4.43 0.24 -21.25
CA TYR A 91 3.72 1.51 -21.33
C TYR A 91 4.77 2.62 -21.39
N GLU A 92 4.81 3.37 -22.48
CA GLU A 92 5.78 4.47 -22.69
C GLU A 92 7.24 4.06 -22.40
N SER A 93 7.69 2.89 -22.89
CA SER A 93 9.03 2.35 -22.68
C SER A 93 9.32 1.87 -21.26
N GLN A 94 8.31 1.77 -20.39
CA GLN A 94 8.45 1.24 -19.05
C GLN A 94 8.04 -0.23 -18.99
N GLU A 95 8.76 -1.02 -18.22
CA GLU A 95 8.45 -2.42 -17.94
C GLU A 95 7.78 -2.49 -16.58
N LEU A 96 6.47 -2.70 -16.55
CA LEU A 96 5.64 -2.61 -15.36
C LEU A 96 5.03 -3.96 -14.98
N TYR A 97 5.02 -4.24 -13.67
CA TYR A 97 4.35 -5.39 -13.07
C TYR A 97 3.35 -4.93 -12.03
N ALA A 98 2.14 -5.43 -12.11
CA ALA A 98 1.11 -5.21 -11.10
C ALA A 98 0.99 -6.45 -10.23
N ILE A 99 1.08 -6.28 -8.91
CA ILE A 99 0.99 -7.36 -7.93
C ILE A 99 -0.13 -7.05 -6.95
N GLN A 100 -1.07 -7.98 -6.82
CA GLN A 100 -2.12 -7.91 -5.81
C GLN A 100 -1.90 -9.05 -4.81
N ILE A 101 -1.76 -8.72 -3.52
CA ILE A 101 -1.36 -9.67 -2.49
C ILE A 101 -2.26 -9.51 -1.27
N GLY A 102 -2.76 -10.63 -0.73
CA GLY A 102 -3.29 -10.65 0.62
C GLY A 102 -2.14 -10.56 1.61
N GLN A 103 -2.27 -9.72 2.63
CA GLN A 103 -1.23 -9.51 3.64
C GLN A 103 -1.80 -9.57 5.04
N GLU A 104 -1.16 -10.35 5.90
CA GLU A 104 -1.35 -10.33 7.34
C GLU A 104 -0.17 -9.59 7.97
N TYR A 105 -0.47 -8.56 8.76
CA TYR A 105 0.53 -7.73 9.43
C TYR A 105 0.39 -7.88 10.93
N ASN A 106 1.49 -8.18 11.62
CA ASN A 106 1.57 -8.25 13.07
C ASN A 106 2.78 -7.47 13.55
N SER A 107 2.58 -6.64 14.55
CA SER A 107 3.66 -5.95 15.24
C SER A 107 3.42 -5.98 16.74
N SER A 108 4.35 -5.42 17.51
CA SER A 108 4.23 -5.36 18.98
C SER A 108 2.98 -4.63 19.44
N ARG A 109 2.42 -3.74 18.62
CA ARG A 109 1.32 -2.84 19.00
C ARG A 109 0.07 -2.98 18.16
N TYR A 110 0.15 -3.67 17.02
CA TYR A 110 -0.93 -3.63 16.05
C TYR A 110 -0.94 -4.89 15.20
N ALA A 111 -2.14 -5.33 14.86
CA ALA A 111 -2.32 -6.45 13.95
C ALA A 111 -3.49 -6.17 13.02
N ASP A 112 -3.31 -6.45 11.75
CA ASP A 112 -4.40 -6.40 10.78
C ASP A 112 -4.15 -7.37 9.64
N LYS A 113 -5.13 -7.47 8.75
CA LYS A 113 -4.99 -8.14 7.47
C LYS A 113 -5.80 -7.41 6.41
N GLY A 114 -5.37 -7.54 5.19
CA GLY A 114 -6.02 -6.87 4.06
C GLY A 114 -5.29 -7.16 2.77
N PHE A 115 -5.38 -6.21 1.86
CA PHE A 115 -4.90 -6.38 0.50
C PHE A 115 -3.92 -5.27 0.13
N LEU A 116 -2.77 -5.70 -0.39
CA LEU A 116 -1.72 -4.83 -0.89
C LEU A 116 -1.73 -4.89 -2.41
N PHE A 117 -1.71 -3.72 -3.05
CA PHE A 117 -1.46 -3.61 -4.48
C PHE A 117 -0.15 -2.85 -4.69
N LEU A 118 0.71 -3.39 -5.53
CA LEU A 118 1.98 -2.76 -5.91
C LEU A 118 2.07 -2.67 -7.42
N LEU A 119 2.44 -1.51 -7.93
CA LEU A 119 2.90 -1.36 -9.29
C LEU A 119 4.40 -1.12 -9.27
N ILE A 120 5.14 -2.05 -9.87
CA ILE A 120 6.60 -2.07 -9.83
C ILE A 120 7.14 -1.78 -11.23
N ASP A 121 8.02 -0.81 -11.31
CA ASP A 121 8.76 -0.45 -12.52
C ASP A 121 10.09 -1.23 -12.52
N MET A 122 10.20 -2.15 -13.47
CA MET A 122 11.39 -2.99 -13.67
C MET A 122 12.21 -2.54 -14.87
N THR A 123 12.02 -1.34 -15.37
CA THR A 123 12.74 -0.81 -16.53
C THR A 123 14.25 -0.88 -16.32
N ASP A 124 14.72 -0.51 -15.14
CA ASP A 124 16.07 -0.77 -14.67
C ASP A 124 16.05 -2.03 -13.78
N HIS A 125 16.50 -3.17 -14.29
CA HIS A 125 16.48 -4.44 -13.56
C HIS A 125 17.36 -4.44 -12.32
N ASP A 126 18.35 -3.56 -12.25
CA ASP A 126 19.24 -3.43 -11.09
C ASP A 126 18.64 -2.50 -10.02
N ALA A 127 17.66 -1.69 -10.36
CA ALA A 127 17.04 -0.72 -9.47
C ALA A 127 15.52 -0.68 -9.67
N PRO A 128 14.78 -1.76 -9.32
CA PRO A 128 13.32 -1.74 -9.42
C PRO A 128 12.72 -0.69 -8.48
N LEU A 129 11.66 -0.03 -8.93
CA LEU A 129 11.00 1.03 -8.18
C LEU A 129 9.50 0.74 -8.01
N ILE A 130 8.99 0.95 -6.82
CA ILE A 130 7.56 0.92 -6.56
C ILE A 130 6.99 2.28 -6.96
N ARG A 131 6.10 2.27 -7.96
CA ARG A 131 5.41 3.46 -8.46
C ARG A 131 4.11 3.72 -7.72
N ILE A 132 3.42 2.65 -7.34
CA ILE A 132 2.12 2.71 -6.67
C ILE A 132 2.10 1.66 -5.58
N ARG A 133 1.65 2.05 -4.40
CA ARG A 133 1.36 1.14 -3.30
C ARG A 133 0.02 1.51 -2.70
N THR A 134 -0.90 0.55 -2.63
CA THR A 134 -2.16 0.76 -1.95
C THR A 134 -2.38 -0.30 -0.88
N TRP A 135 -3.02 0.10 0.19
CA TRP A 135 -3.47 -0.78 1.25
C TRP A 135 -4.98 -0.67 1.40
N GLN A 136 -5.65 -1.82 1.41
CA GLN A 136 -7.10 -1.91 1.65
C GLN A 136 -7.36 -2.93 2.75
N PRO A 137 -8.15 -2.58 3.78
CA PRO A 137 -8.46 -3.49 4.86
C PRO A 137 -9.33 -4.66 4.38
N ASN A 138 -9.34 -5.74 5.17
CA ASN A 138 -10.02 -6.99 4.82
C ASN A 138 -11.54 -6.85 4.63
N GLU A 139 -12.14 -5.78 5.15
CA GLU A 139 -13.56 -5.46 5.01
C GLU A 139 -13.95 -5.04 3.61
N VAL A 140 -12.98 -4.72 2.75
CA VAL A 140 -13.24 -4.32 1.36
C VAL A 140 -13.76 -5.50 0.55
N ASP A 141 -14.79 -5.26 -0.26
CA ASP A 141 -15.30 -6.23 -1.22
C ASP A 141 -14.20 -6.52 -2.27
N MET A 142 -14.02 -7.81 -2.61
CA MET A 142 -13.02 -8.25 -3.58
C MET A 142 -13.17 -7.54 -4.94
N SER A 143 -14.39 -7.19 -5.35
CA SER A 143 -14.65 -6.46 -6.60
C SER A 143 -14.16 -5.01 -6.59
N LYS A 144 -13.85 -4.47 -5.42
CA LYS A 144 -13.41 -3.08 -5.23
C LYS A 144 -11.91 -2.97 -4.94
N LEU A 145 -11.16 -4.05 -5.05
CA LEU A 145 -9.71 -4.01 -4.85
C LEU A 145 -9.03 -3.21 -5.97
N TYR A 146 -8.04 -2.43 -5.60
CA TYR A 146 -7.22 -1.70 -6.54
C TYR A 146 -6.51 -2.64 -7.50
N ASN A 147 -6.47 -2.24 -8.76
CA ASN A 147 -5.79 -2.94 -9.83
C ASN A 147 -5.14 -1.94 -10.80
N ALA A 148 -4.42 -2.44 -11.78
CA ALA A 148 -3.71 -1.58 -12.74
C ALA A 148 -4.66 -0.62 -13.49
N GLY A 149 -5.88 -1.05 -13.80
CA GLY A 149 -6.86 -0.23 -14.50
C GLY A 149 -7.31 1.01 -13.76
N ASP A 150 -7.14 1.04 -12.43
CA ASP A 150 -7.49 2.21 -11.63
C ASP A 150 -6.50 3.36 -11.83
N PHE A 151 -5.30 3.08 -12.34
CA PHE A 151 -4.22 4.04 -12.47
C PHE A 151 -3.79 4.28 -13.91
N TYR A 152 -3.99 3.30 -14.79
CA TYR A 152 -3.65 3.36 -16.21
C TYR A 152 -4.88 3.04 -17.03
N ASN A 153 -5.45 4.06 -17.64
CA ASN A 153 -6.52 3.89 -18.62
C ASN A 153 -5.88 3.68 -19.98
N GLU A 154 -6.26 2.60 -20.64
CA GLU A 154 -5.91 2.39 -22.04
C GLU A 154 -6.68 3.36 -22.95
#